data_17fdc7c9b85d8aaeda9da2a6faf182d2
#
_entry.id   17fdc7c9b85d8aaeda9da2a6faf182d2
#
_cell.length_a   1.000
_cell.length_b   1.000
_cell.length_c   1.000
_cell.angle_alpha   90.00
_cell.angle_beta   90.00
_cell.angle_gamma   90.00
#
_symmetry.space_group_name_H-M   'P 1'
#
loop_
_entity.id
_entity.type
_entity.pdbx_description
1 polymer ?
#
loop_
_entity_poly.entity_id
_entity_poly.type
_entity_poly.pdbx_seq_one_letter_code
_entity_poly.pdbx_strand_id
1 'polypeptide(L)'
;MGGGLVAATSYLAVNDESQDPVVDRVPIRLKGLHPALEGFTILQMTDLHLYPLTQPELINKSVAIANSLNPDLVVLTGDYVWRYLDAIDELAPILSGLNARYGVYSTLGNHDYWLDADVIKRTMENAGLPVLVNQGLPISLGKGTFYLGGLDDGWSGNPDLNATLNGAPAGVPVILLCHEPDLADQYSLDGRVSLQLSGHTHGGQIRLPGVGALILPYLGRKYDFGLYKVNDMLLYTNRGLGVISEPVRFNCPPEIAQFILHAA
;
A
#
# COMPACT_ATOMS: atom_id res chain seq x y z
N MET A 1 -6.82 -17.80 36.52
CA MET A 1 -6.98 -17.24 35.16
C MET A 1 -5.72 -16.53 34.60
N GLY A 2 -4.67 -16.25 35.43
CA GLY A 2 -3.46 -15.53 34.96
C GLY A 2 -2.47 -16.34 34.10
N GLY A 3 -2.41 -17.67 34.25
CA GLY A 3 -1.40 -18.49 33.56
C GLY A 3 -1.62 -18.65 32.06
N GLY A 4 -2.86 -18.61 31.57
CA GLY A 4 -3.17 -18.72 30.16
C GLY A 4 -2.80 -17.44 29.37
N LEU A 5 -2.98 -16.27 29.97
CA LEU A 5 -2.65 -15.00 29.37
C LEU A 5 -1.13 -14.82 29.21
N VAL A 6 -0.36 -15.19 30.23
CA VAL A 6 1.11 -15.14 30.20
C VAL A 6 1.66 -16.12 29.16
N ALA A 7 1.10 -17.32 29.05
CA ALA A 7 1.52 -18.29 28.03
C ALA A 7 1.22 -17.81 26.60
N ALA A 8 0.06 -17.19 26.37
CA ALA A 8 -0.31 -16.63 25.07
C ALA A 8 0.59 -15.46 24.66
N THR A 9 0.86 -14.54 25.60
CA THR A 9 1.76 -13.39 25.34
C THR A 9 3.19 -13.86 25.05
N SER A 10 3.68 -14.86 25.80
CA SER A 10 5.02 -15.41 25.57
C SER A 10 5.11 -16.16 24.24
N TYR A 11 4.06 -16.87 23.83
CA TYR A 11 4.01 -17.56 22.54
C TYR A 11 4.03 -16.58 21.36
N LEU A 12 3.25 -15.50 21.42
CA LEU A 12 3.24 -14.45 20.39
C LEU A 12 4.59 -13.73 20.32
N ALA A 13 5.20 -13.41 21.46
CA ALA A 13 6.50 -12.74 21.48
C ALA A 13 7.65 -13.58 20.91
N VAL A 14 7.61 -14.92 21.07
CA VAL A 14 8.62 -15.83 20.51
C VAL A 14 8.45 -16.01 18.99
N ASN A 15 7.23 -15.83 18.48
CA ASN A 15 6.91 -15.98 17.06
C ASN A 15 6.57 -14.63 16.41
N ASP A 16 7.13 -13.54 16.92
CA ASP A 16 6.95 -12.21 16.33
C ASP A 16 7.71 -12.08 15.01
N GLU A 17 6.97 -11.73 13.97
CA GLU A 17 7.47 -11.55 12.60
C GLU A 17 7.62 -10.06 12.23
N SER A 18 7.40 -9.12 13.16
CA SER A 18 7.28 -7.69 12.87
C SER A 18 8.54 -7.03 12.29
N GLN A 19 9.71 -7.67 12.40
CA GLN A 19 10.99 -7.12 11.96
C GLN A 19 11.53 -7.73 10.66
N ASP A 20 10.81 -8.71 10.07
CA ASP A 20 11.29 -9.46 8.91
C ASP A 20 10.35 -9.29 7.70
N PRO A 21 10.54 -8.22 6.88
CA PRO A 21 9.73 -8.01 5.70
C PRO A 21 9.92 -9.14 4.68
N VAL A 22 8.82 -9.65 4.16
CA VAL A 22 8.80 -10.59 3.05
C VAL A 22 8.53 -9.88 1.73
N VAL A 23 9.09 -10.42 0.64
CA VAL A 23 8.80 -9.94 -0.71
C VAL A 23 7.82 -10.88 -1.38
N ASP A 24 6.58 -10.42 -1.58
CA ASP A 24 5.56 -11.15 -2.32
C ASP A 24 5.57 -10.75 -3.79
N ARG A 25 5.88 -11.70 -4.70
CA ARG A 25 5.88 -11.49 -6.15
C ARG A 25 4.54 -11.93 -6.73
N VAL A 26 3.81 -10.97 -7.29
CA VAL A 26 2.43 -11.15 -7.73
C VAL A 26 2.33 -10.90 -9.23
N PRO A 27 2.13 -11.93 -10.08
CA PRO A 27 1.86 -11.72 -11.49
C PRO A 27 0.45 -11.12 -11.67
N ILE A 28 0.37 -10.00 -12.38
CA ILE A 28 -0.88 -9.28 -12.64
C ILE A 28 -1.17 -9.27 -14.13
N ARG A 29 -2.27 -9.91 -14.54
CA ARG A 29 -2.73 -9.88 -15.93
C ARG A 29 -3.74 -8.78 -16.13
N LEU A 30 -3.40 -7.79 -16.96
CA LEU A 30 -4.26 -6.63 -17.25
C LEU A 30 -4.78 -6.68 -18.68
N LYS A 31 -6.10 -6.57 -18.82
CA LYS A 31 -6.77 -6.44 -20.10
C LYS A 31 -6.37 -5.10 -20.75
N GLY A 32 -5.98 -5.14 -22.02
CA GLY A 32 -5.56 -3.94 -22.73
C GLY A 32 -4.14 -3.45 -22.41
N LEU A 33 -3.34 -4.22 -21.64
CA LEU A 33 -1.94 -3.88 -21.44
C LEU A 33 -1.18 -3.97 -22.76
N HIS A 34 -0.50 -2.88 -23.13
CA HIS A 34 0.31 -2.87 -24.33
C HIS A 34 1.55 -3.78 -24.19
N PRO A 35 1.94 -4.55 -25.23
CA PRO A 35 3.07 -5.49 -25.13
C PRO A 35 4.41 -4.87 -24.71
N ALA A 36 4.62 -3.58 -24.94
CA ALA A 36 5.82 -2.87 -24.45
C ALA A 36 5.93 -2.79 -22.92
N LEU A 37 4.83 -3.06 -22.21
CA LEU A 37 4.77 -3.10 -20.73
C LEU A 37 4.80 -4.52 -20.19
N GLU A 38 5.01 -5.54 -21.03
CA GLU A 38 5.17 -6.90 -20.56
C GLU A 38 6.38 -7.03 -19.64
N GLY A 39 6.15 -7.54 -18.43
CA GLY A 39 7.18 -7.66 -17.40
C GLY A 39 7.48 -6.35 -16.63
N PHE A 40 6.75 -5.25 -16.87
CA PHE A 40 6.90 -4.02 -16.08
C PHE A 40 6.63 -4.29 -14.60
N THR A 41 7.51 -3.80 -13.73
CA THR A 41 7.44 -4.09 -12.30
C THR A 41 7.00 -2.88 -11.50
N ILE A 42 5.99 -3.08 -10.65
CA ILE A 42 5.52 -2.08 -9.67
C ILE A 42 5.78 -2.64 -8.27
N LEU A 43 6.40 -1.87 -7.40
CA LEU A 43 6.61 -2.24 -6.02
C LEU A 43 5.71 -1.39 -5.13
N GLN A 44 4.99 -2.03 -4.21
CA GLN A 44 4.14 -1.36 -3.23
C GLN A 44 4.69 -1.54 -1.83
N MET A 45 4.75 -0.42 -1.09
CA MET A 45 4.90 -0.36 0.36
C MET A 45 3.77 0.47 0.93
N THR A 46 3.31 0.15 2.15
CA THR A 46 2.16 0.81 2.78
C THR A 46 2.18 0.63 4.29
N ASP A 47 1.37 1.42 5.01
CA ASP A 47 1.14 1.25 6.44
C ASP A 47 2.47 1.19 7.22
N LEU A 48 3.28 2.22 7.06
CA LEU A 48 4.62 2.28 7.65
C LEU A 48 4.54 2.58 9.15
N HIS A 49 3.60 3.45 9.56
CA HIS A 49 3.28 3.78 10.94
C HIS A 49 4.50 4.06 11.80
N LEU A 50 5.41 4.91 11.28
CA LEU A 50 6.61 5.27 12.03
C LEU A 50 6.23 5.83 13.40
N TYR A 51 6.82 5.27 14.43
CA TYR A 51 6.67 5.60 15.85
C TYR A 51 5.26 5.54 16.46
N PRO A 52 5.16 5.06 17.70
CA PRO A 52 6.27 4.62 18.59
C PRO A 52 6.67 3.14 18.43
N LEU A 53 5.88 2.31 17.72
CA LEU A 53 6.11 0.87 17.66
C LEU A 53 7.04 0.48 16.50
N THR A 54 6.76 1.00 15.31
CA THR A 54 7.63 0.81 14.16
C THR A 54 8.84 1.74 14.26
N GLN A 55 10.03 1.19 14.08
CA GLN A 55 11.28 1.93 14.18
C GLN A 55 11.89 2.18 12.79
N PRO A 56 12.74 3.22 12.63
CA PRO A 56 13.37 3.58 11.35
C PRO A 56 14.18 2.44 10.73
N GLU A 57 14.71 1.54 11.55
CA GLU A 57 15.52 0.41 11.10
C GLU A 57 14.74 -0.53 10.16
N LEU A 58 13.46 -0.80 10.49
CA LEU A 58 12.59 -1.60 9.63
C LEU A 58 12.35 -0.90 8.28
N ILE A 59 12.11 0.41 8.31
CA ILE A 59 11.86 1.18 7.08
C ILE A 59 13.12 1.26 6.22
N ASN A 60 14.29 1.53 6.81
CA ASN A 60 15.56 1.52 6.11
C ASN A 60 15.87 0.15 5.48
N LYS A 61 15.63 -0.94 6.22
CA LYS A 61 15.75 -2.32 5.72
C LYS A 61 14.83 -2.54 4.52
N SER A 62 13.57 -2.09 4.62
CA SER A 62 12.56 -2.22 3.57
C SER A 62 12.93 -1.42 2.31
N VAL A 63 13.44 -0.20 2.46
CA VAL A 63 13.96 0.63 1.34
C VAL A 63 15.15 -0.07 0.66
N ALA A 64 16.08 -0.64 1.44
CA ALA A 64 17.21 -1.37 0.88
C ALA A 64 16.76 -2.62 0.10
N ILE A 65 15.79 -3.39 0.63
CA ILE A 65 15.18 -4.52 -0.07
C ILE A 65 14.50 -4.04 -1.35
N ALA A 66 13.65 -3.01 -1.29
CA ALA A 66 12.93 -2.43 -2.42
C ALA A 66 13.89 -2.05 -3.56
N ASN A 67 14.96 -1.33 -3.24
CA ASN A 67 15.96 -0.91 -4.22
C ASN A 67 16.72 -2.10 -4.85
N SER A 68 16.96 -3.17 -4.09
CA SER A 68 17.62 -4.39 -4.60
C SER A 68 16.79 -5.11 -5.67
N LEU A 69 15.48 -4.91 -5.69
CA LEU A 69 14.57 -5.49 -6.67
C LEU A 69 14.54 -4.73 -8.00
N ASN A 70 15.18 -3.55 -8.07
CA ASN A 70 15.24 -2.68 -9.25
C ASN A 70 13.86 -2.45 -9.89
N PRO A 71 12.85 -1.97 -9.16
CA PRO A 71 11.50 -1.79 -9.68
C PRO A 71 11.44 -0.71 -10.76
N ASP A 72 10.53 -0.87 -11.73
CA ASP A 72 10.28 0.20 -12.69
C ASP A 72 9.52 1.37 -12.04
N LEU A 73 8.58 1.09 -11.14
CA LEU A 73 7.77 2.06 -10.42
C LEU A 73 7.66 1.65 -8.94
N VAL A 74 7.66 2.62 -8.02
CA VAL A 74 7.31 2.39 -6.62
C VAL A 74 6.04 3.17 -6.29
N VAL A 75 5.15 2.56 -5.54
CA VAL A 75 3.93 3.20 -5.03
C VAL A 75 3.84 3.04 -3.50
N LEU A 76 3.43 4.12 -2.84
CA LEU A 76 3.22 4.18 -1.40
C LEU A 76 1.74 4.46 -1.14
N THR A 77 1.03 3.58 -0.45
CA THR A 77 -0.43 3.65 -0.34
C THR A 77 -0.95 4.08 1.03
N GLY A 78 -0.24 5.03 1.66
CA GLY A 78 -0.71 5.75 2.86
C GLY A 78 -0.24 5.19 4.19
N ASP A 79 -0.70 5.83 5.26
CA ASP A 79 -0.42 5.53 6.66
C ASP A 79 1.08 5.55 6.99
N TYR A 80 1.66 6.76 6.81
CA TYR A 80 3.12 6.97 6.99
C TYR A 80 3.53 7.01 8.45
N VAL A 81 2.75 7.72 9.28
CA VAL A 81 3.03 7.92 10.72
C VAL A 81 1.83 7.48 11.54
N TRP A 82 2.07 7.12 12.84
CA TRP A 82 0.96 6.63 13.66
C TRP A 82 0.49 7.62 14.72
N ARG A 83 1.39 8.11 15.59
CA ARG A 83 1.01 8.96 16.75
C ARG A 83 1.70 10.32 16.80
N TYR A 84 2.82 10.47 16.11
CA TYR A 84 3.65 11.65 16.17
C TYR A 84 3.79 12.25 14.79
N LEU A 85 3.23 13.45 14.60
CA LEU A 85 3.26 14.13 13.30
C LEU A 85 4.70 14.45 12.85
N ASP A 86 5.57 14.85 13.79
CA ASP A 86 6.98 15.18 13.54
C ASP A 86 7.82 13.97 13.08
N ALA A 87 7.32 12.74 13.27
CA ALA A 87 7.95 11.55 12.71
C ALA A 87 8.05 11.58 11.18
N ILE A 88 7.20 12.35 10.49
CA ILE A 88 7.27 12.50 9.03
C ILE A 88 8.57 13.18 8.58
N ASP A 89 9.16 14.05 9.40
CA ASP A 89 10.40 14.75 9.10
C ASP A 89 11.61 13.78 9.08
N GLU A 90 11.52 12.67 9.80
CA GLU A 90 12.50 11.58 9.74
C GLU A 90 12.17 10.57 8.64
N LEU A 91 10.88 10.27 8.45
CA LEU A 91 10.44 9.25 7.50
C LEU A 91 10.64 9.67 6.04
N ALA A 92 10.28 10.90 5.68
CA ALA A 92 10.32 11.35 4.29
C ALA A 92 11.75 11.31 3.69
N PRO A 93 12.82 11.72 4.40
CA PRO A 93 14.21 11.49 3.96
C PRO A 93 14.56 10.01 3.74
N ILE A 94 14.10 9.09 4.60
CA ILE A 94 14.33 7.65 4.41
C ILE A 94 13.65 7.17 3.11
N LEU A 95 12.38 7.55 2.90
CA LEU A 95 11.62 7.17 1.72
C LEU A 95 12.16 7.81 0.43
N SER A 96 12.77 9.00 0.51
CA SER A 96 13.43 9.63 -0.64
C SER A 96 14.62 8.81 -1.16
N GLY A 97 15.11 7.86 -0.37
CA GLY A 97 16.11 6.86 -0.78
C GLY A 97 15.56 5.76 -1.68
N LEU A 98 14.24 5.67 -1.90
CA LEU A 98 13.65 4.75 -2.87
C LEU A 98 14.05 5.13 -4.30
N ASN A 99 14.41 4.14 -5.11
CA ASN A 99 14.85 4.33 -6.48
C ASN A 99 14.00 3.50 -7.45
N ALA A 100 13.33 4.17 -8.39
CA ALA A 100 12.57 3.54 -9.44
C ALA A 100 12.69 4.34 -10.75
N ARG A 101 12.77 3.63 -11.88
CA ARG A 101 12.98 4.22 -13.20
C ARG A 101 11.89 5.22 -13.60
N TYR A 102 10.65 4.97 -13.20
CA TYR A 102 9.48 5.81 -13.51
C TYR A 102 8.99 6.58 -12.28
N GLY A 103 9.80 6.65 -11.22
CA GLY A 103 9.53 7.45 -10.03
C GLY A 103 8.85 6.69 -8.90
N VAL A 104 8.64 7.44 -7.84
CA VAL A 104 7.92 6.99 -6.62
C VAL A 104 6.70 7.88 -6.48
N TYR A 105 5.51 7.29 -6.37
CA TYR A 105 4.25 8.02 -6.21
C TYR A 105 3.52 7.53 -4.96
N SER A 106 2.75 8.41 -4.35
CA SER A 106 2.13 8.12 -3.07
C SER A 106 0.68 8.61 -3.00
N THR A 107 -0.11 8.03 -2.08
CA THR A 107 -1.40 8.54 -1.61
C THR A 107 -1.36 8.67 -0.09
N LEU A 108 -2.41 9.22 0.51
CA LEU A 108 -2.57 9.31 1.95
C LEU A 108 -3.47 8.19 2.46
N GLY A 109 -3.36 7.87 3.76
CA GLY A 109 -4.26 7.00 4.49
C GLY A 109 -4.92 7.72 5.67
N ASN A 110 -5.81 7.03 6.38
CA ASN A 110 -6.61 7.63 7.44
C ASN A 110 -5.80 8.14 8.63
N HIS A 111 -4.68 7.49 8.97
CA HIS A 111 -3.80 7.98 10.05
C HIS A 111 -3.09 9.27 9.69
N ASP A 112 -2.78 9.48 8.41
CA ASP A 112 -2.21 10.73 7.92
C ASP A 112 -3.20 11.88 8.10
N TYR A 113 -4.48 11.63 7.84
CA TYR A 113 -5.58 12.58 8.06
C TYR A 113 -5.84 12.87 9.54
N TRP A 114 -5.75 11.85 10.40
CA TRP A 114 -5.99 12.02 11.83
C TRP A 114 -4.92 12.86 12.53
N LEU A 115 -3.75 12.97 11.93
CA LEU A 115 -2.68 13.86 12.41
C LEU A 115 -2.73 15.22 11.70
N ASP A 116 -2.24 15.30 10.46
CA ASP A 116 -2.32 16.50 9.61
C ASP A 116 -1.92 16.12 8.17
N ALA A 117 -2.91 15.83 7.33
CA ALA A 117 -2.70 15.41 5.95
C ALA A 117 -1.93 16.43 5.11
N ASP A 118 -2.15 17.73 5.37
CA ASP A 118 -1.49 18.80 4.62
C ASP A 118 -0.01 18.91 4.98
N VAL A 119 0.35 18.73 6.25
CA VAL A 119 1.76 18.72 6.69
C VAL A 119 2.45 17.49 6.09
N ILE A 120 1.86 16.31 6.22
CA ILE A 120 2.43 15.06 5.70
C ILE A 120 2.63 15.15 4.20
N LYS A 121 1.60 15.57 3.44
CA LYS A 121 1.68 15.76 1.99
C LYS A 121 2.82 16.71 1.61
N ARG A 122 2.88 17.90 2.22
CA ARG A 122 3.95 18.88 1.92
C ARG A 122 5.34 18.34 2.23
N THR A 123 5.51 17.63 3.35
CA THR A 123 6.81 17.07 3.73
C THR A 123 7.26 15.99 2.76
N MET A 124 6.35 15.10 2.34
CA MET A 124 6.61 14.08 1.32
C MET A 124 6.98 14.73 -0.02
N GLU A 125 6.21 15.71 -0.49
CA GLU A 125 6.47 16.40 -1.76
C GLU A 125 7.80 17.17 -1.72
N ASN A 126 8.16 17.81 -0.62
CA ASN A 126 9.46 18.47 -0.42
C ASN A 126 10.63 17.49 -0.44
N ALA A 127 10.41 16.22 -0.08
CA ALA A 127 11.39 15.15 -0.19
C ALA A 127 11.45 14.52 -1.59
N GLY A 128 10.69 15.05 -2.57
CA GLY A 128 10.65 14.54 -3.94
C GLY A 128 9.73 13.34 -4.15
N LEU A 129 8.77 13.13 -3.24
CA LEU A 129 7.79 12.05 -3.27
C LEU A 129 6.38 12.61 -3.56
N PRO A 130 5.96 12.70 -4.84
CA PRO A 130 4.65 13.24 -5.22
C PRO A 130 3.50 12.49 -4.53
N VAL A 131 2.56 13.24 -3.94
CA VAL A 131 1.36 12.71 -3.28
C VAL A 131 0.14 12.98 -4.14
N LEU A 132 -0.46 11.92 -4.66
CA LEU A 132 -1.65 11.98 -5.50
C LEU A 132 -2.90 12.00 -4.60
N VAL A 133 -3.65 13.09 -4.65
CA VAL A 133 -4.93 13.26 -3.96
C VAL A 133 -5.98 13.60 -5.00
N ASN A 134 -6.81 12.64 -5.37
CA ASN A 134 -7.77 12.75 -6.48
C ASN A 134 -7.12 13.19 -7.80
N GLN A 135 -5.93 12.69 -8.07
CA GLN A 135 -5.11 13.03 -9.23
C GLN A 135 -4.55 11.77 -9.88
N GLY A 136 -4.15 11.89 -11.14
CA GLY A 136 -3.49 10.80 -11.83
C GLY A 136 -2.66 11.28 -13.02
N LEU A 137 -1.82 10.38 -13.53
CA LEU A 137 -0.92 10.65 -14.64
C LEU A 137 -0.67 9.39 -15.47
N PRO A 138 -0.35 9.55 -16.77
CA PRO A 138 0.08 8.43 -17.59
C PRO A 138 1.53 8.02 -17.24
N ILE A 139 1.77 6.72 -17.13
CA ILE A 139 3.10 6.10 -17.07
C ILE A 139 3.36 5.44 -18.42
N SER A 140 4.41 5.85 -19.12
CA SER A 140 4.66 5.42 -20.50
C SER A 140 6.04 4.80 -20.69
N LEU A 141 6.09 3.65 -21.37
CA LEU A 141 7.30 2.97 -21.82
C LEU A 141 7.19 2.68 -23.32
N GLY A 142 7.97 3.41 -24.12
CA GLY A 142 7.87 3.35 -25.57
C GLY A 142 6.47 3.74 -26.06
N LYS A 143 5.76 2.78 -26.68
CA LYS A 143 4.36 2.97 -27.11
C LYS A 143 3.33 2.47 -26.10
N GLY A 144 3.78 1.82 -25.02
CA GLY A 144 2.91 1.31 -23.97
C GLY A 144 2.61 2.37 -22.93
N THR A 145 1.38 2.46 -22.49
CA THR A 145 0.94 3.36 -21.42
C THR A 145 -0.08 2.66 -20.53
N PHE A 146 0.00 2.90 -19.25
CA PHE A 146 -1.09 2.73 -18.31
C PHE A 146 -1.31 4.04 -17.53
N TYR A 147 -2.45 4.20 -16.91
CA TYR A 147 -2.74 5.37 -16.11
C TYR A 147 -2.63 5.04 -14.62
N LEU A 148 -1.86 5.82 -13.88
CA LEU A 148 -1.73 5.72 -12.43
C LEU A 148 -2.61 6.79 -11.80
N GLY A 149 -3.64 6.39 -11.04
CA GLY A 149 -4.48 7.29 -10.27
C GLY A 149 -4.23 7.13 -8.78
N GLY A 150 -4.26 8.21 -8.01
CA GLY A 150 -4.25 8.20 -6.56
C GLY A 150 -5.49 8.89 -6.02
N LEU A 151 -6.29 8.14 -5.26
CA LEU A 151 -7.46 8.67 -4.57
C LEU A 151 -7.08 9.34 -3.26
N ASP A 152 -7.92 10.23 -2.84
CA ASP A 152 -7.95 10.70 -1.46
C ASP A 152 -8.39 9.58 -0.51
N ASP A 153 -8.10 9.72 0.78
CA ASP A 153 -8.48 8.74 1.80
C ASP A 153 -10.00 8.54 1.86
N GLY A 154 -10.40 7.28 1.93
CA GLY A 154 -11.82 6.91 1.89
C GLY A 154 -12.55 7.04 3.21
N TRP A 155 -11.81 7.08 4.33
CA TRP A 155 -12.39 7.19 5.66
C TRP A 155 -12.49 8.64 6.15
N SER A 156 -11.45 9.42 5.95
CA SER A 156 -11.29 10.76 6.53
C SER A 156 -11.14 11.87 5.50
N GLY A 157 -10.88 11.52 4.25
CA GLY A 157 -10.74 12.43 3.11
C GLY A 157 -12.04 12.60 2.32
N ASN A 158 -11.90 12.93 1.05
CA ASN A 158 -13.02 13.14 0.12
C ASN A 158 -12.68 12.53 -1.25
N PRO A 159 -12.70 11.18 -1.40
CA PRO A 159 -12.27 10.50 -2.61
C PRO A 159 -13.19 10.81 -3.80
N ASP A 160 -12.60 11.25 -4.91
CA ASP A 160 -13.27 11.55 -6.18
C ASP A 160 -12.62 10.78 -7.35
N LEU A 161 -13.22 9.66 -7.73
CA LEU A 161 -12.73 8.84 -8.83
C LEU A 161 -12.78 9.57 -10.17
N ASN A 162 -13.76 10.45 -10.40
CA ASN A 162 -13.87 11.19 -11.66
C ASN A 162 -12.75 12.23 -11.80
N ALA A 163 -12.44 12.94 -10.73
CA ALA A 163 -11.28 13.84 -10.69
C ALA A 163 -9.98 13.06 -10.89
N THR A 164 -9.82 11.93 -10.20
CA THR A 164 -8.64 11.04 -10.29
C THR A 164 -8.40 10.57 -11.72
N LEU A 165 -9.45 10.18 -12.42
CA LEU A 165 -9.38 9.64 -13.78
C LEU A 165 -9.54 10.71 -14.87
N ASN A 166 -9.59 12.00 -14.50
CA ASN A 166 -9.64 13.09 -15.46
C ASN A 166 -8.32 13.14 -16.28
N GLY A 167 -8.43 12.92 -17.58
CA GLY A 167 -7.27 12.83 -18.48
C GLY A 167 -6.74 11.41 -18.68
N ALA A 168 -7.34 10.37 -18.08
CA ALA A 168 -7.00 9.00 -18.38
C ALA A 168 -7.33 8.67 -19.85
N PRO A 169 -6.35 8.21 -20.65
CA PRO A 169 -6.62 7.89 -22.06
C PRO A 169 -7.57 6.70 -22.18
N ALA A 170 -8.49 6.77 -23.14
CA ALA A 170 -9.43 5.66 -23.37
C ALA A 170 -8.69 4.38 -23.78
N GLY A 171 -9.10 3.25 -23.20
CA GLY A 171 -8.59 1.93 -23.58
C GLY A 171 -7.22 1.55 -22.99
N VAL A 172 -6.62 2.39 -22.15
CA VAL A 172 -5.43 2.02 -21.39
C VAL A 172 -5.81 1.48 -20.02
N PRO A 173 -5.08 0.49 -19.47
CA PRO A 173 -5.33 0.04 -18.11
C PRO A 173 -5.14 1.16 -17.09
N VAL A 174 -6.01 1.19 -16.08
CA VAL A 174 -5.90 2.10 -14.94
C VAL A 174 -5.48 1.29 -13.70
N ILE A 175 -4.40 1.75 -13.06
CA ILE A 175 -3.96 1.28 -11.76
C ILE A 175 -4.30 2.36 -10.74
N LEU A 176 -5.14 2.04 -9.78
CA LEU A 176 -5.67 2.95 -8.77
C LEU A 176 -5.01 2.69 -7.42
N LEU A 177 -4.39 3.71 -6.86
CA LEU A 177 -3.95 3.72 -5.47
C LEU A 177 -5.11 4.20 -4.59
N CYS A 178 -5.55 3.34 -3.67
CA CYS A 178 -6.63 3.63 -2.75
C CYS A 178 -6.30 2.94 -1.42
N HIS A 179 -6.21 3.69 -0.34
CA HIS A 179 -5.75 3.13 0.94
C HIS A 179 -6.67 2.01 1.41
N GLU A 180 -7.99 2.22 1.42
CA GLU A 180 -8.98 1.27 1.92
C GLU A 180 -9.44 0.27 0.85
N PRO A 181 -9.28 -1.04 1.10
CA PRO A 181 -9.59 -2.06 0.09
C PRO A 181 -11.09 -2.27 -0.15
N ASP A 182 -11.96 -2.07 0.86
CA ASP A 182 -13.39 -2.36 0.74
C ASP A 182 -14.11 -1.41 -0.22
N LEU A 183 -13.50 -0.25 -0.57
CA LEU A 183 -13.99 0.66 -1.61
C LEU A 183 -13.91 0.05 -3.02
N ALA A 184 -13.22 -1.06 -3.19
CA ALA A 184 -13.19 -1.83 -4.43
C ALA A 184 -14.61 -2.24 -4.91
N ASP A 185 -15.54 -2.48 -3.99
CA ASP A 185 -16.92 -2.76 -4.35
C ASP A 185 -17.56 -1.59 -5.14
N GLN A 186 -17.28 -0.36 -4.73
CA GLN A 186 -17.77 0.84 -5.42
C GLN A 186 -17.03 1.09 -6.73
N TYR A 187 -15.70 1.05 -6.70
CA TYR A 187 -14.88 1.46 -7.85
C TYR A 187 -14.85 0.42 -8.97
N SER A 188 -15.07 -0.85 -8.67
CA SER A 188 -15.22 -1.90 -9.69
C SER A 188 -16.48 -1.73 -10.56
N LEU A 189 -17.48 -0.98 -10.09
CA LEU A 189 -18.71 -0.70 -10.87
C LEU A 189 -18.50 0.37 -11.94
N ASP A 190 -17.47 1.19 -11.83
CA ASP A 190 -17.15 2.22 -12.82
C ASP A 190 -16.64 1.64 -14.15
N GLY A 191 -15.96 0.50 -14.09
CA GLY A 191 -15.46 -0.24 -15.27
C GLY A 191 -14.21 0.34 -15.91
N ARG A 192 -13.68 1.50 -15.47
CA ARG A 192 -12.41 2.08 -15.95
C ARG A 192 -11.20 1.54 -15.22
N VAL A 193 -11.33 1.17 -13.94
CA VAL A 193 -10.23 0.70 -13.10
C VAL A 193 -9.93 -0.77 -13.39
N SER A 194 -8.67 -1.06 -13.68
CA SER A 194 -8.21 -2.44 -13.98
C SER A 194 -7.61 -3.14 -12.75
N LEU A 195 -6.92 -2.36 -11.89
CA LEU A 195 -6.26 -2.84 -10.68
C LEU A 195 -6.36 -1.77 -9.60
N GLN A 196 -6.81 -2.13 -8.40
CA GLN A 196 -6.69 -1.31 -7.20
C GLN A 196 -5.59 -1.88 -6.30
N LEU A 197 -4.70 -1.00 -5.80
CA LEU A 197 -3.66 -1.32 -4.82
C LEU A 197 -4.00 -0.64 -3.51
N SER A 198 -4.14 -1.43 -2.45
CA SER A 198 -4.58 -0.98 -1.12
C SER A 198 -3.67 -1.48 0.00
N GLY A 199 -3.78 -0.84 1.17
CA GLY A 199 -3.18 -1.22 2.44
C GLY A 199 -4.23 -1.34 3.52
N HIS A 200 -4.08 -0.56 4.61
CA HIS A 200 -5.07 -0.30 5.65
C HIS A 200 -5.35 -1.46 6.63
N THR A 201 -5.39 -2.68 6.15
CA THR A 201 -5.86 -3.82 6.94
C THR A 201 -4.80 -4.41 7.85
N HIS A 202 -3.51 -4.16 7.55
CA HIS A 202 -2.37 -4.88 8.12
C HIS A 202 -2.48 -6.42 8.01
N GLY A 203 -3.36 -6.93 7.12
CA GLY A 203 -3.75 -8.34 7.11
C GLY A 203 -4.35 -8.82 8.44
N GLY A 204 -4.76 -7.88 9.31
CA GLY A 204 -5.20 -8.13 10.69
C GLY A 204 -4.07 -8.30 11.69
N GLN A 205 -2.80 -8.14 11.28
CA GLN A 205 -1.56 -8.15 12.09
C GLN A 205 -1.33 -9.45 12.90
N ILE A 206 -2.37 -9.99 13.55
CA ILE A 206 -2.37 -11.27 14.29
C ILE A 206 -3.40 -12.20 13.67
N ARG A 207 -2.93 -13.30 13.07
CA ARG A 207 -3.77 -14.27 12.36
C ARG A 207 -3.66 -15.65 13.01
N LEU A 208 -4.77 -16.16 13.51
CA LEU A 208 -4.80 -17.50 14.09
C LEU A 208 -5.00 -18.57 13.01
N PRO A 209 -4.26 -19.68 13.05
CA PRO A 209 -4.45 -20.79 12.13
C PRO A 209 -5.91 -21.29 12.13
N GLY A 210 -6.51 -21.38 10.95
CA GLY A 210 -7.90 -21.84 10.79
C GLY A 210 -8.98 -20.82 11.15
N VAL A 211 -8.63 -19.67 11.76
CA VAL A 211 -9.56 -18.58 12.11
C VAL A 211 -9.35 -17.36 11.25
N GLY A 212 -8.09 -17.01 10.94
CA GLY A 212 -7.71 -15.80 10.20
C GLY A 212 -7.46 -14.61 11.13
N ALA A 213 -7.69 -13.40 10.61
CA ALA A 213 -7.53 -12.16 11.34
C ALA A 213 -8.52 -12.07 12.52
N LEU A 214 -8.02 -11.61 13.68
CA LEU A 214 -8.88 -11.40 14.85
C LEU A 214 -9.61 -10.07 14.81
N ILE A 215 -8.95 -9.04 14.28
CA ILE A 215 -9.49 -7.67 14.20
C ILE A 215 -9.13 -7.13 12.81
N LEU A 216 -10.10 -6.46 12.19
CA LEU A 216 -9.94 -5.74 10.94
C LEU A 216 -10.58 -4.35 11.07
N PRO A 217 -9.98 -3.31 10.45
CA PRO A 217 -10.49 -1.95 10.54
C PRO A 217 -11.79 -1.75 9.74
N TYR A 218 -12.44 -0.61 9.93
CA TYR A 218 -13.53 -0.17 9.08
C TYR A 218 -13.01 0.06 7.65
N LEU A 219 -13.76 -0.34 6.62
CA LEU A 219 -13.35 -0.36 5.19
C LEU A 219 -12.21 -1.33 4.83
N GLY A 220 -11.89 -2.28 5.72
CA GLY A 220 -10.90 -3.33 5.48
C GLY A 220 -11.38 -4.72 5.95
N ARG A 221 -12.70 -4.92 6.11
CA ARG A 221 -13.25 -6.16 6.67
C ARG A 221 -13.52 -7.24 5.64
N LYS A 222 -13.69 -6.85 4.39
CA LYS A 222 -14.06 -7.78 3.30
C LYS A 222 -12.84 -8.32 2.56
N TYR A 223 -11.85 -7.48 2.34
CA TYR A 223 -10.67 -7.79 1.57
C TYR A 223 -9.41 -7.63 2.44
N ASP A 224 -9.15 -8.60 3.29
CA ASP A 224 -8.17 -8.49 4.36
C ASP A 224 -6.70 -8.51 3.92
N PHE A 225 -6.32 -9.34 2.95
CA PHE A 225 -5.00 -9.28 2.30
C PHE A 225 -4.92 -10.17 1.06
N GLY A 226 -3.98 -9.87 0.15
CA GLY A 226 -3.71 -10.64 -1.05
C GLY A 226 -4.52 -10.19 -2.26
N LEU A 227 -4.54 -11.03 -3.30
CA LEU A 227 -5.15 -10.74 -4.59
C LEU A 227 -6.60 -11.21 -4.65
N TYR A 228 -7.49 -10.29 -5.00
CA TYR A 228 -8.93 -10.53 -5.22
C TYR A 228 -9.33 -10.15 -6.64
N LYS A 229 -10.42 -10.73 -7.10
CA LYS A 229 -11.16 -10.27 -8.27
C LYS A 229 -12.51 -9.71 -7.82
N VAL A 230 -12.73 -8.42 -8.10
CA VAL A 230 -13.96 -7.70 -7.75
C VAL A 230 -14.61 -7.24 -9.05
N ASN A 231 -15.66 -7.91 -9.49
CA ASN A 231 -16.23 -7.79 -10.84
C ASN A 231 -15.13 -8.02 -11.90
N ASP A 232 -14.87 -7.05 -12.78
CA ASP A 232 -13.81 -7.13 -13.81
C ASP A 232 -12.49 -6.49 -13.35
N MET A 233 -12.45 -5.89 -12.16
CA MET A 233 -11.28 -5.26 -11.56
C MET A 233 -10.50 -6.26 -10.69
N LEU A 234 -9.18 -6.15 -10.68
CA LEU A 234 -8.33 -6.79 -9.68
C LEU A 234 -8.14 -5.85 -8.49
N LEU A 235 -8.07 -6.41 -7.29
CA LEU A 235 -7.72 -5.71 -6.06
C LEU A 235 -6.56 -6.46 -5.40
N TYR A 236 -5.53 -5.73 -4.98
CA TYR A 236 -4.53 -6.28 -4.08
C TYR A 236 -4.52 -5.48 -2.77
N THR A 237 -4.66 -6.19 -1.66
CA THR A 237 -4.56 -5.64 -0.31
C THR A 237 -3.25 -6.10 0.30
N ASN A 238 -2.35 -5.15 0.56
CA ASN A 238 -1.03 -5.38 1.15
C ASN A 238 -1.14 -5.41 2.67
N ARG A 239 -0.35 -6.29 3.32
CA ARG A 239 -0.33 -6.43 4.79
C ARG A 239 0.39 -5.29 5.52
N GLY A 240 1.01 -4.36 4.78
CA GLY A 240 1.76 -3.25 5.37
C GLY A 240 3.07 -3.65 6.03
N LEU A 241 3.88 -2.65 6.36
CA LEU A 241 5.20 -2.84 6.98
C LEU A 241 5.15 -2.64 8.50
N GLY A 242 4.52 -1.57 8.96
CA GLY A 242 4.46 -1.20 10.36
C GLY A 242 3.49 -2.02 11.20
N VAL A 243 3.41 -1.68 12.46
CA VAL A 243 2.46 -2.25 13.42
C VAL A 243 1.67 -1.14 14.10
N ILE A 244 0.42 -1.45 14.47
CA ILE A 244 -0.47 -0.57 15.23
C ILE A 244 -0.97 -1.30 16.48
N SER A 245 -1.30 -0.55 17.54
CA SER A 245 -1.88 -1.05 18.79
C SER A 245 -1.01 -2.05 19.54
N GLU A 246 -0.66 -3.17 18.93
CA GLU A 246 0.17 -4.24 19.52
C GLU A 246 1.51 -4.32 18.76
N PRO A 247 2.66 -4.38 19.48
CA PRO A 247 3.99 -4.37 18.85
C PRO A 247 4.40 -5.78 18.34
N VAL A 248 3.49 -6.51 17.70
CA VAL A 248 3.72 -7.89 17.27
C VAL A 248 2.95 -8.21 15.99
N ARG A 249 3.57 -8.99 15.11
CA ARG A 249 2.91 -9.65 13.98
C ARG A 249 3.01 -11.16 14.15
N PHE A 250 1.91 -11.85 13.96
CA PHE A 250 1.86 -13.30 14.07
C PHE A 250 1.12 -13.90 12.86
N ASN A 251 1.80 -14.78 12.14
CA ASN A 251 1.30 -15.41 10.92
C ASN A 251 0.87 -14.36 9.85
N CYS A 252 1.53 -13.20 9.89
CA CYS A 252 1.23 -12.02 9.08
C CYS A 252 2.47 -11.10 8.99
N PRO A 253 3.59 -11.57 8.40
CA PRO A 253 4.82 -10.79 8.32
C PRO A 253 4.61 -9.48 7.55
N PRO A 254 5.45 -8.45 7.81
CA PRO A 254 5.47 -7.22 7.03
C PRO A 254 5.71 -7.55 5.54
N GLU A 255 5.09 -6.77 4.65
CA GLU A 255 5.08 -7.10 3.23
C GLU A 255 5.61 -5.97 2.35
N ILE A 256 6.46 -6.34 1.40
CA ILE A 256 6.79 -5.57 0.21
C ILE A 256 6.20 -6.32 -0.98
N ALA A 257 5.17 -5.79 -1.63
CA ALA A 257 4.57 -6.45 -2.79
C ALA A 257 5.24 -5.98 -4.09
N GLN A 258 5.68 -6.94 -4.93
CA GLN A 258 6.20 -6.69 -6.27
C GLN A 258 5.24 -7.26 -7.31
N PHE A 259 4.56 -6.37 -8.03
CA PHE A 259 3.67 -6.74 -9.12
C PHE A 259 4.46 -6.82 -10.41
N ILE A 260 4.22 -7.88 -11.19
CA ILE A 260 4.79 -8.09 -12.53
C ILE A 260 3.63 -8.05 -13.51
N LEU A 261 3.60 -7.01 -14.36
CA LEU A 261 2.49 -6.80 -15.28
C LEU A 261 2.60 -7.71 -16.52
N HIS A 262 1.50 -8.33 -16.88
CA HIS A 262 1.36 -9.17 -18.07
C HIS A 262 0.11 -8.80 -18.87
N ALA A 263 0.18 -8.92 -20.18
CA ALA A 263 -1.01 -8.82 -21.03
C ALA A 263 -1.95 -10.03 -20.77
N ALA A 264 -3.28 -9.75 -20.69
CA ALA A 264 -4.30 -10.77 -20.49
C ALA A 264 -4.84 -11.28 -21.83
#